data_ededec4689e73816985feb66a3eb8af1
#
_entry.id   ededec4689e73816985feb66a3eb8af1
#
_cell.length_a   1.000
_cell.length_b   1.000
_cell.length_c   1.000
_cell.angle_alpha   90.00
_cell.angle_beta   90.00
_cell.angle_gamma   90.00
#
_symmetry.space_group_name_H-M   'P 1'
#
loop_
_entity.id
_entity.type
_entity.pdbx_description
1 polymer ?
#
loop_
_entity_poly.entity_id
_entity_poly.type
_entity_poly.pdbx_seq_one_letter_code
_entity_poly.pdbx_strand_id
1 'polypeptide(L)'
;MSHSDRIARVRQAYKEAHARLVKRLSEVPADAAERAPESGGWSAAQIGWHVAAVDRSFAGLISGELPGAKELPEGTTAKSWSDIVTAIPEKLEAGKRVQPPGAVSRDEVLQALGVAAEKMDAALAGLSDARGSRYAITHPVVGTVALADIGDWAVAHTIRHNAQAKRVLGQ
;
A
#
# COMPACT_ATOMS: atom_id res chain seq x y z
N MET A 1 13.06 -11.98 16.94
CA MET A 1 11.62 -11.68 16.73
C MET A 1 11.06 -12.80 15.88
N SER A 2 10.02 -13.49 16.34
CA SER A 2 9.39 -14.57 15.58
C SER A 2 8.65 -14.02 14.35
N HIS A 3 8.34 -14.89 13.38
CA HIS A 3 7.50 -14.51 12.23
C HIS A 3 6.13 -13.97 12.69
N SER A 4 5.52 -14.66 13.65
CA SER A 4 4.23 -14.24 14.21
C SER A 4 4.26 -12.85 14.84
N ASP A 5 5.30 -12.54 15.62
CA ASP A 5 5.47 -11.21 16.23
C ASP A 5 5.68 -10.14 15.16
N ARG A 6 6.46 -10.45 14.11
CA ARG A 6 6.66 -9.55 12.98
C ARG A 6 5.34 -9.24 12.28
N ILE A 7 4.57 -10.26 11.94
CA ILE A 7 3.27 -10.10 11.26
C ILE A 7 2.29 -9.31 12.14
N ALA A 8 2.22 -9.61 13.43
CA ALA A 8 1.35 -8.86 14.36
C ALA A 8 1.72 -7.36 14.40
N ARG A 9 3.01 -7.04 14.47
CA ARG A 9 3.52 -5.66 14.44
C ARG A 9 3.19 -4.96 13.13
N VAL A 10 3.41 -5.61 11.99
CA VAL A 10 3.11 -5.02 10.67
C VAL A 10 1.62 -4.77 10.49
N ARG A 11 0.76 -5.73 10.89
CA ARG A 11 -0.70 -5.56 10.86
C ARG A 11 -1.14 -4.36 11.70
N GLN A 12 -0.59 -4.20 12.90
CA GLN A 12 -0.90 -3.06 13.76
C GLN A 12 -0.46 -1.74 13.14
N ALA A 13 0.77 -1.66 12.63
CA ALA A 13 1.30 -0.47 11.97
C ALA A 13 0.47 -0.09 10.71
N TYR A 14 0.04 -1.11 9.94
CA TYR A 14 -0.81 -0.90 8.78
C TYR A 14 -2.18 -0.31 9.19
N LYS A 15 -2.84 -0.90 10.19
CA LYS A 15 -4.13 -0.40 10.71
C LYS A 15 -4.03 1.07 11.15
N GLU A 16 -2.97 1.44 11.84
CA GLU A 16 -2.74 2.81 12.30
C GLU A 16 -2.50 3.78 11.14
N ALA A 17 -1.66 3.41 10.18
CA ALA A 17 -1.38 4.24 9.01
C ALA A 17 -2.65 4.45 8.17
N HIS A 18 -3.40 3.37 7.93
CA HIS A 18 -4.63 3.37 7.17
C HIS A 18 -5.73 4.21 7.85
N ALA A 19 -5.91 4.04 9.16
CA ALA A 19 -6.88 4.81 9.94
C ALA A 19 -6.63 6.33 9.87
N ARG A 20 -5.36 6.76 9.83
CA ARG A 20 -5.00 8.18 9.67
C ARG A 20 -5.41 8.73 8.30
N LEU A 21 -5.24 7.95 7.23
CA LEU A 21 -5.68 8.36 5.89
C LEU A 21 -7.21 8.43 5.80
N VAL A 22 -7.91 7.40 6.28
CA VAL A 22 -9.38 7.36 6.33
C VAL A 22 -9.93 8.54 7.12
N LYS A 23 -9.38 8.79 8.32
CA LYS A 23 -9.78 9.95 9.15
C LYS A 23 -9.62 11.26 8.39
N ARG A 24 -8.46 11.48 7.75
CA ARG A 24 -8.20 12.70 6.97
C ARG A 24 -9.24 12.93 5.88
N LEU A 25 -9.56 11.90 5.11
CA LEU A 25 -10.54 12.00 4.02
C LEU A 25 -11.97 12.16 4.54
N SER A 26 -12.32 11.54 5.66
CA SER A 26 -13.67 11.61 6.24
C SER A 26 -13.97 12.94 6.94
N GLU A 27 -12.95 13.63 7.44
CA GLU A 27 -13.11 14.90 8.19
C GLU A 27 -13.18 16.15 7.28
N VAL A 28 -12.97 16.00 5.97
CA VAL A 28 -13.09 17.11 5.02
C VAL A 28 -14.39 17.01 4.21
N PRO A 29 -14.95 18.13 3.73
CA PRO A 29 -16.10 18.11 2.81
C PRO A 29 -15.76 17.32 1.53
N ALA A 30 -16.75 16.66 0.94
CA ALA A 30 -16.57 15.84 -0.25
C ALA A 30 -15.96 16.63 -1.41
N ASP A 31 -16.47 17.83 -1.68
CA ASP A 31 -15.97 18.71 -2.73
C ASP A 31 -14.50 19.13 -2.52
N ALA A 32 -14.06 19.28 -1.27
CA ALA A 32 -12.66 19.55 -0.95
C ALA A 32 -11.76 18.33 -1.20
N ALA A 33 -12.21 17.13 -0.84
CA ALA A 33 -11.47 15.90 -1.09
C ALA A 33 -11.36 15.56 -2.58
N GLU A 34 -12.39 15.89 -3.37
CA GLU A 34 -12.52 15.55 -4.78
C GLU A 34 -11.87 16.59 -5.72
N ARG A 35 -11.61 17.79 -5.22
CA ARG A 35 -11.01 18.88 -6.02
C ARG A 35 -9.54 18.62 -6.27
N ALA A 36 -9.16 18.59 -7.56
CA ALA A 36 -7.76 18.57 -7.95
C ALA A 36 -7.07 19.90 -7.59
N PRO A 37 -5.79 19.88 -7.17
CA PRO A 37 -5.06 21.12 -6.92
C PRO A 37 -4.85 21.93 -8.21
N GLU A 38 -4.87 23.25 -8.10
CA GLU A 38 -4.65 24.16 -9.25
C GLU A 38 -3.27 23.93 -9.91
N SER A 39 -2.28 23.52 -9.13
CA SER A 39 -0.95 23.15 -9.62
C SER A 39 -0.92 21.84 -10.43
N GLY A 40 -2.05 21.17 -10.59
CA GLY A 40 -2.16 19.86 -11.21
C GLY A 40 -1.86 18.71 -10.23
N GLY A 41 -2.05 17.49 -10.71
CA GLY A 41 -1.88 16.27 -9.92
C GLY A 41 -3.21 15.73 -9.39
N TRP A 42 -3.12 14.77 -8.49
CA TRP A 42 -4.29 14.07 -7.97
C TRP A 42 -4.97 14.84 -6.84
N SER A 43 -6.30 14.77 -6.79
CA SER A 43 -7.08 15.16 -5.62
C SER A 43 -6.80 14.22 -4.43
N ALA A 44 -7.21 14.64 -3.23
CA ALA A 44 -7.08 13.79 -2.04
C ALA A 44 -7.87 12.48 -2.18
N ALA A 45 -9.04 12.51 -2.81
CA ALA A 45 -9.84 11.31 -3.12
C ALA A 45 -9.11 10.40 -4.10
N GLN A 46 -8.51 10.93 -5.16
CA GLN A 46 -7.71 10.15 -6.11
C GLN A 46 -6.49 9.50 -5.46
N ILE A 47 -5.84 10.19 -4.51
CA ILE A 47 -4.74 9.63 -3.71
C ILE A 47 -5.24 8.45 -2.88
N GLY A 48 -6.38 8.59 -2.20
CA GLY A 48 -7.00 7.51 -1.44
C GLY A 48 -7.39 6.31 -2.31
N TRP A 49 -7.94 6.55 -3.49
CA TRP A 49 -8.24 5.50 -4.47
C TRP A 49 -6.98 4.72 -4.88
N HIS A 50 -5.89 5.45 -5.16
CA HIS A 50 -4.60 4.83 -5.48
C HIS A 50 -4.10 3.92 -4.36
N VAL A 51 -4.15 4.39 -3.11
CA VAL A 51 -3.77 3.58 -1.94
C VAL A 51 -4.62 2.31 -1.86
N ALA A 52 -5.95 2.42 -1.98
CA ALA A 52 -6.83 1.25 -1.96
C ALA A 52 -6.54 0.25 -3.09
N ALA A 53 -6.20 0.74 -4.28
CA ALA A 53 -5.86 -0.12 -5.43
C ALA A 53 -4.52 -0.85 -5.22
N VAL A 54 -3.50 -0.17 -4.70
CA VAL A 54 -2.20 -0.77 -4.37
C VAL A 54 -2.36 -1.81 -3.26
N ASP A 55 -3.06 -1.48 -2.18
CA ASP A 55 -3.26 -2.37 -1.04
C ASP A 55 -4.01 -3.64 -1.43
N ARG A 56 -5.03 -3.55 -2.30
CA ARG A 56 -5.71 -4.74 -2.86
C ARG A 56 -4.77 -5.59 -3.70
N SER A 57 -3.89 -4.96 -4.48
CA SER A 57 -2.89 -5.69 -5.27
C SER A 57 -1.89 -6.41 -4.37
N PHE A 58 -1.40 -5.74 -3.34
CA PHE A 58 -0.50 -6.34 -2.36
C PHE A 58 -1.16 -7.49 -1.60
N ALA A 59 -2.39 -7.31 -1.14
CA ALA A 59 -3.15 -8.38 -0.48
C ALA A 59 -3.31 -9.61 -1.39
N GLY A 60 -3.66 -9.40 -2.66
CA GLY A 60 -3.79 -10.48 -3.64
C GLY A 60 -2.48 -11.21 -3.93
N LEU A 61 -1.34 -10.50 -3.96
CA LEU A 61 -0.01 -11.11 -4.12
C LEU A 61 0.38 -11.93 -2.89
N ILE A 62 0.14 -11.40 -1.68
CA ILE A 62 0.42 -12.09 -0.42
C ILE A 62 -0.43 -13.36 -0.28
N SER A 63 -1.74 -13.27 -0.53
CA SER A 63 -2.67 -14.41 -0.43
C SER A 63 -2.49 -15.44 -1.55
N GLY A 64 -1.97 -15.03 -2.71
CA GLY A 64 -1.87 -15.85 -3.90
C GLY A 64 -3.09 -15.79 -4.82
N GLU A 65 -4.07 -14.94 -4.53
CA GLU A 65 -5.21 -14.66 -5.42
C GLU A 65 -4.76 -13.98 -6.72
N LEU A 66 -3.70 -13.17 -6.66
CA LEU A 66 -3.09 -12.58 -7.84
C LEU A 66 -1.78 -13.31 -8.19
N PRO A 67 -1.55 -13.59 -9.49
CA PRO A 67 -0.27 -14.12 -9.96
C PRO A 67 0.81 -13.04 -9.87
N GLY A 68 2.06 -13.45 -9.73
CA GLY A 68 3.22 -12.53 -9.75
C GLY A 68 4.25 -12.84 -8.68
N ALA A 69 3.85 -13.42 -7.55
CA ALA A 69 4.80 -13.95 -6.58
C ALA A 69 5.42 -15.25 -7.09
N LYS A 70 6.75 -15.31 -7.09
CA LYS A 70 7.53 -16.48 -7.51
C LYS A 70 8.40 -16.94 -6.37
N GLU A 71 8.67 -18.24 -6.32
CA GLU A 71 9.63 -18.81 -5.40
C GLU A 71 11.04 -18.28 -5.73
N LEU A 72 11.76 -17.87 -4.70
CA LEU A 72 13.17 -17.47 -4.85
C LEU A 72 14.02 -18.72 -5.18
N PRO A 73 15.01 -18.60 -6.07
CA PRO A 73 15.95 -19.67 -6.33
C PRO A 73 16.63 -20.12 -5.02
N GLU A 74 16.97 -21.41 -4.96
CA GLU A 74 17.66 -21.97 -3.80
C GLU A 74 18.97 -21.21 -3.50
N GLY A 75 19.22 -20.90 -2.23
CA GLY A 75 20.38 -20.10 -1.81
C GLY A 75 20.26 -18.59 -2.07
N THR A 76 19.15 -18.11 -2.63
CA THR A 76 18.90 -16.67 -2.83
C THR A 76 18.16 -16.09 -1.64
N THR A 77 18.62 -14.91 -1.19
CA THR A 77 17.93 -14.13 -0.14
C THR A 77 17.44 -12.82 -0.76
N ALA A 78 16.18 -12.46 -0.52
CA ALA A 78 15.68 -11.14 -0.88
C ALA A 78 16.37 -10.07 -0.04
N LYS A 79 16.47 -8.85 -0.57
CA LYS A 79 16.94 -7.70 0.21
C LYS A 79 16.00 -7.45 1.39
N SER A 80 16.55 -6.96 2.49
CA SER A 80 15.73 -6.55 3.65
C SER A 80 14.88 -5.32 3.29
N TRP A 81 13.77 -5.12 4.00
CA TRP A 81 12.95 -3.92 3.82
C TRP A 81 13.76 -2.62 4.03
N SER A 82 14.67 -2.60 4.99
CA SER A 82 15.54 -1.44 5.24
C SER A 82 16.41 -1.07 4.04
N ASP A 83 16.87 -2.05 3.27
CA ASP A 83 17.65 -1.82 2.05
C ASP A 83 16.75 -1.38 0.89
N ILE A 84 15.53 -1.92 0.83
CA ILE A 84 14.56 -1.62 -0.22
C ILE A 84 14.02 -0.18 -0.08
N VAL A 85 13.63 0.22 1.12
CA VAL A 85 12.99 1.53 1.35
C VAL A 85 13.91 2.70 0.98
N THR A 86 15.22 2.54 1.15
CA THR A 86 16.21 3.55 0.77
C THR A 86 16.40 3.67 -0.75
N ALA A 87 16.05 2.62 -1.50
CA ALA A 87 16.15 2.58 -2.95
C ALA A 87 14.87 3.08 -3.66
N ILE A 88 13.77 3.31 -2.92
CA ILE A 88 12.53 3.81 -3.50
C ILE A 88 12.72 5.29 -3.87
N PRO A 89 12.60 5.67 -5.15
CA PRO A 89 12.75 7.05 -5.55
C PRO A 89 11.64 7.93 -4.97
N GLU A 90 11.97 9.18 -4.70
CA GLU A 90 11.03 10.17 -4.17
C GLU A 90 9.80 10.36 -5.08
N LYS A 91 9.99 10.25 -6.40
CA LYS A 91 8.94 10.23 -7.40
C LYS A 91 8.94 8.88 -8.10
N LEU A 92 7.98 8.04 -7.78
CA LEU A 92 7.71 6.79 -8.46
C LEU A 92 6.37 6.93 -9.19
N GLU A 93 6.38 6.78 -10.51
CA GLU A 93 5.13 6.77 -11.28
C GLU A 93 4.32 5.53 -10.96
N ALA A 94 3.03 5.75 -10.70
CA ALA A 94 2.08 4.68 -10.48
C ALA A 94 1.88 3.88 -11.76
N GLY A 95 1.96 2.57 -11.69
CA GLY A 95 1.61 1.69 -12.79
C GLY A 95 0.15 1.92 -13.24
N LYS A 96 -0.14 1.72 -14.52
CA LYS A 96 -1.47 2.00 -15.12
C LYS A 96 -2.66 1.39 -14.35
N ARG A 97 -2.47 0.21 -13.74
CA ARG A 97 -3.54 -0.50 -13.00
C ARG A 97 -3.93 0.16 -11.67
N VAL A 98 -3.06 0.99 -11.13
CA VAL A 98 -3.26 1.68 -9.85
C VAL A 98 -3.31 3.20 -10.00
N GLN A 99 -3.36 3.69 -11.24
CA GLN A 99 -3.65 5.11 -11.52
C GLN A 99 -5.15 5.35 -11.31
N PRO A 100 -5.53 6.39 -10.55
CA PRO A 100 -6.93 6.70 -10.33
C PRO A 100 -7.61 7.14 -11.63
N PRO A 101 -8.92 6.90 -11.79
CA PRO A 101 -9.71 7.48 -12.87
C PRO A 101 -9.80 9.00 -12.75
N GLY A 102 -10.28 9.66 -13.81
CA GLY A 102 -10.35 11.12 -13.86
C GLY A 102 -11.20 11.77 -12.77
N ALA A 103 -12.24 11.07 -12.31
CA ALA A 103 -13.08 11.49 -11.20
C ALA A 103 -13.34 10.31 -10.27
N VAL A 104 -13.25 10.54 -8.96
CA VAL A 104 -13.59 9.59 -7.91
C VAL A 104 -14.30 10.31 -6.78
N SER A 105 -15.36 9.74 -6.23
CA SER A 105 -16.02 10.33 -5.08
C SER A 105 -15.33 9.93 -3.78
N ARG A 106 -15.33 10.84 -2.81
CA ARG A 106 -14.78 10.59 -1.47
C ARG A 106 -15.40 9.36 -0.81
N ASP A 107 -16.71 9.22 -0.91
CA ASP A 107 -17.45 8.16 -0.22
C ASP A 107 -17.16 6.77 -0.84
N GLU A 108 -17.06 6.69 -2.18
CA GLU A 108 -16.60 5.46 -2.85
C GLU A 108 -15.16 5.10 -2.45
N VAL A 109 -14.29 6.10 -2.30
CA VAL A 109 -12.91 5.88 -1.86
C VAL A 109 -12.84 5.40 -0.42
N LEU A 110 -13.62 5.97 0.49
CA LEU A 110 -13.68 5.50 1.88
C LEU A 110 -14.14 4.05 1.97
N GLN A 111 -15.14 3.66 1.17
CA GLN A 111 -15.57 2.27 1.06
C GLN A 111 -14.47 1.37 0.49
N ALA A 112 -13.79 1.79 -0.58
CA ALA A 112 -12.71 1.04 -1.20
C ALA A 112 -11.51 0.83 -0.26
N LEU A 113 -11.17 1.85 0.54
CA LEU A 113 -10.14 1.76 1.58
C LEU A 113 -10.52 0.75 2.66
N GLY A 114 -11.79 0.73 3.11
CA GLY A 114 -12.27 -0.25 4.08
C GLY A 114 -12.10 -1.68 3.58
N VAL A 115 -12.55 -1.96 2.35
CA VAL A 115 -12.39 -3.28 1.71
C VAL A 115 -10.92 -3.66 1.54
N ALA A 116 -10.07 -2.71 1.15
CA ALA A 116 -8.64 -2.96 1.00
C ALA A 116 -7.97 -3.31 2.33
N ALA A 117 -8.35 -2.62 3.42
CA ALA A 117 -7.82 -2.88 4.75
C ALA A 117 -8.19 -4.29 5.27
N GLU A 118 -9.43 -4.71 5.07
CA GLU A 118 -9.88 -6.06 5.45
C GLU A 118 -9.10 -7.13 4.68
N LYS A 119 -8.93 -6.97 3.37
CA LYS A 119 -8.16 -7.90 2.53
C LYS A 119 -6.69 -7.96 2.93
N MET A 120 -6.07 -6.81 3.21
CA MET A 120 -4.68 -6.75 3.64
C MET A 120 -4.49 -7.42 5.01
N ASP A 121 -5.36 -7.16 5.97
CA ASP A 121 -5.31 -7.77 7.30
C ASP A 121 -5.44 -9.29 7.21
N ALA A 122 -6.39 -9.79 6.42
CA ALA A 122 -6.59 -11.22 6.18
C ALA A 122 -5.37 -11.86 5.48
N ALA A 123 -4.85 -11.22 4.43
CA ALA A 123 -3.69 -11.72 3.70
C ALA A 123 -2.43 -11.82 4.58
N LEU A 124 -2.17 -10.80 5.38
CA LEU A 124 -1.06 -10.80 6.34
C LEU A 124 -1.25 -11.84 7.44
N ALA A 125 -2.48 -11.98 7.98
CA ALA A 125 -2.77 -12.99 8.99
C ALA A 125 -2.57 -14.43 8.49
N GLY A 126 -2.84 -14.66 7.20
CA GLY A 126 -2.67 -15.97 6.56
C GLY A 126 -1.26 -16.25 6.03
N LEU A 127 -0.34 -15.27 6.07
CA LEU A 127 1.00 -15.43 5.51
C LEU A 127 1.87 -16.31 6.40
N SER A 128 2.18 -17.53 5.95
CA SER A 128 3.12 -18.41 6.65
C SER A 128 4.57 -17.91 6.50
N ASP A 129 5.43 -18.27 7.48
CA ASP A 129 6.86 -17.96 7.44
C ASP A 129 7.54 -18.50 6.17
N ALA A 130 7.26 -19.76 5.83
CA ALA A 130 7.79 -20.39 4.62
C ALA A 130 7.41 -19.61 3.34
N ARG A 131 6.14 -19.22 3.19
CA ARG A 131 5.69 -18.46 2.02
C ARG A 131 6.25 -17.02 2.05
N GLY A 132 6.25 -16.38 3.21
CA GLY A 132 6.74 -15.02 3.37
C GLY A 132 8.20 -14.84 3.03
N SER A 133 9.04 -15.82 3.41
CA SER A 133 10.49 -15.77 3.20
C SER A 133 10.95 -16.35 1.85
N ARG A 134 10.22 -17.33 1.29
CA ARG A 134 10.63 -18.02 0.07
C ARG A 134 10.00 -17.46 -1.21
N TYR A 135 8.93 -16.69 -1.12
CA TYR A 135 8.29 -16.10 -2.29
C TYR A 135 8.52 -14.60 -2.33
N ALA A 136 8.71 -14.08 -3.54
CA ALA A 136 8.98 -12.67 -3.78
C ALA A 136 8.28 -12.17 -5.05
N ILE A 137 8.10 -10.86 -5.14
CA ILE A 137 7.73 -10.18 -6.38
C ILE A 137 8.94 -9.44 -6.93
N THR A 138 8.98 -9.20 -8.23
CA THR A 138 9.99 -8.34 -8.86
C THR A 138 9.31 -7.07 -9.36
N HIS A 139 9.72 -5.94 -8.78
CA HIS A 139 9.28 -4.62 -9.21
C HIS A 139 10.36 -3.96 -10.06
N PRO A 140 10.02 -3.34 -11.21
CA PRO A 140 11.01 -2.83 -12.16
C PRO A 140 11.96 -1.77 -11.59
N VAL A 141 11.52 -1.02 -10.58
CA VAL A 141 12.32 0.04 -9.95
C VAL A 141 12.90 -0.40 -8.60
N VAL A 142 12.09 -1.06 -7.78
CA VAL A 142 12.45 -1.43 -6.40
C VAL A 142 13.24 -2.73 -6.34
N GLY A 143 13.10 -3.58 -7.36
CA GLY A 143 13.76 -4.88 -7.42
C GLY A 143 12.95 -5.98 -6.75
N THR A 144 13.62 -7.00 -6.23
CA THR A 144 13.00 -8.19 -5.66
C THR A 144 12.63 -7.96 -4.19
N VAL A 145 11.34 -8.09 -3.88
CA VAL A 145 10.75 -7.86 -2.56
C VAL A 145 10.11 -9.16 -2.07
N ALA A 146 10.53 -9.67 -0.92
CA ALA A 146 9.92 -10.86 -0.30
C ALA A 146 8.47 -10.57 0.11
N LEU A 147 7.60 -11.57 0.07
CA LEU A 147 6.19 -11.38 0.48
C LEU A 147 6.07 -10.90 1.93
N ALA A 148 7.00 -11.33 2.80
CA ALA A 148 7.05 -10.85 4.19
C ALA A 148 7.32 -9.34 4.32
N ASP A 149 7.92 -8.71 3.32
CA ASP A 149 8.24 -7.27 3.31
C ASP A 149 7.15 -6.41 2.65
N ILE A 150 6.21 -7.01 1.93
CA ILE A 150 5.13 -6.25 1.26
C ILE A 150 4.24 -5.54 2.29
N GLY A 151 4.03 -6.11 3.46
CA GLY A 151 3.29 -5.45 4.53
C GLY A 151 3.97 -4.17 5.03
N ASP A 152 5.28 -4.21 5.24
CA ASP A 152 6.07 -3.02 5.59
C ASP A 152 6.02 -1.97 4.45
N TRP A 153 6.04 -2.42 3.20
CA TRP A 153 5.88 -1.53 2.04
C TRP A 153 4.50 -0.86 2.03
N ALA A 154 3.42 -1.60 2.27
CA ALA A 154 2.07 -1.04 2.36
C ALA A 154 1.96 0.03 3.44
N VAL A 155 2.58 -0.18 4.62
CA VAL A 155 2.66 0.82 5.69
C VAL A 155 3.36 2.09 5.20
N ALA A 156 4.55 1.98 4.64
CA ALA A 156 5.33 3.12 4.15
C ALA A 156 4.60 3.87 3.02
N HIS A 157 3.98 3.14 2.10
CA HIS A 157 3.19 3.66 1.00
C HIS A 157 2.00 4.49 1.51
N THR A 158 1.23 3.94 2.45
CA THR A 158 0.08 4.64 3.04
C THR A 158 0.50 5.89 3.80
N ILE A 159 1.59 5.85 4.59
CA ILE A 159 2.13 7.02 5.29
C ILE A 159 2.52 8.13 4.30
N ARG A 160 3.23 7.77 3.24
CA ARG A 160 3.67 8.71 2.19
C ARG A 160 2.47 9.39 1.53
N HIS A 161 1.45 8.62 1.14
CA HIS A 161 0.28 9.14 0.47
C HIS A 161 -0.66 9.90 1.41
N ASN A 162 -0.71 9.56 2.69
CA ASN A 162 -1.39 10.39 3.69
C ASN A 162 -0.72 11.78 3.83
N ALA A 163 0.61 11.86 3.80
CA ALA A 163 1.33 13.12 3.78
C ALA A 163 1.07 13.91 2.48
N GLN A 164 0.96 13.22 1.33
CA GLN A 164 0.59 13.85 0.06
C GLN A 164 -0.84 14.42 0.12
N ALA A 165 -1.82 13.66 0.61
CA ALA A 165 -3.20 14.11 0.78
C ALA A 165 -3.28 15.32 1.73
N LYS A 166 -2.50 15.32 2.81
CA LYS A 166 -2.38 16.47 3.73
C LYS A 166 -1.98 17.74 2.97
N ARG A 167 -0.94 17.67 2.14
CA ARG A 167 -0.48 18.84 1.35
C ARG A 167 -1.53 19.32 0.35
N VAL A 168 -2.19 18.39 -0.35
CA VAL A 168 -3.25 18.72 -1.32
C VAL A 168 -4.44 19.40 -0.66
N LEU A 169 -4.77 19.03 0.58
CA LEU A 169 -5.85 19.61 1.37
C LEU A 169 -5.46 20.91 2.10
N GLY A 170 -4.20 21.33 2.01
CA GLY A 170 -3.72 22.54 2.68
C GLY A 170 -3.68 22.46 4.22
N GLN A 171 -3.46 21.27 4.77
CA GLN A 171 -3.45 20.99 6.20
C GLN A 171 -2.02 20.91 6.77
#